data_7580d7321b1440a23fc169cb647d7b95
#
_entry.id   7580d7321b1440a23fc169cb647d7b95
#
_cell.length_a   1.000
_cell.length_b   1.000
_cell.length_c   1.000
_cell.angle_alpha   90.00
_cell.angle_beta   90.00
_cell.angle_gamma   90.00
#
_symmetry.space_group_name_H-M   'P 1'
#
loop_
_entity.id
_entity.type
_entity.pdbx_description
1 polymer ?
#
loop_
_entity_poly.entity_id
_entity_poly.type
_entity_poly.pdbx_seq_one_letter_code
_entity_poly.pdbx_strand_id
1 'polypeptide(L)'
;VYKRQEKRILSCLWSLCENQHNYPVEILVINNHSTDHTEEVLKELGVTYFNEYRKGPGFARQCGLNHARGKYHLCIDADTLYPPQYISTMIKVLQDKEVAGAYALWSFLPNEHHLGLFFYETLRDLYLKIQNLNRPELNVRGMAFAFHTETARKEGFRTDILRGEDGSLALALKKYGKLRFVTARKARVLTGYGTISADGSLFSSFKKRAIKGLRSFTALFYSKNNYEDEDSNLIK
;
A
#
# COMPACT_ATOMS: atom_id res chain seq x y z
N VAL A 1 -6.31 -17.57 -9.76
CA VAL A 1 -5.36 -16.49 -9.51
C VAL A 1 -4.91 -16.44 -8.04
N TYR A 2 -5.64 -17.03 -7.09
CA TYR A 2 -5.36 -16.92 -5.64
C TYR A 2 -4.62 -18.11 -5.01
N LYS A 3 -4.20 -19.12 -5.77
CA LYS A 3 -3.61 -20.39 -5.27
C LYS A 3 -2.17 -20.32 -4.71
N ARG A 4 -1.61 -19.13 -4.39
CA ARG A 4 -0.24 -18.99 -3.85
C ARG A 4 -0.12 -18.03 -2.68
N GLN A 5 -1.22 -17.65 -2.04
CA GLN A 5 -1.17 -16.72 -0.91
C GLN A 5 -0.52 -17.34 0.33
N GLU A 6 -0.77 -18.61 0.61
CA GLU A 6 -0.13 -19.36 1.70
C GLU A 6 1.41 -19.19 1.74
N LYS A 7 2.08 -19.37 0.59
CA LYS A 7 3.54 -19.22 0.51
C LYS A 7 4.01 -17.77 0.58
N ARG A 8 3.20 -16.84 0.08
CA ARG A 8 3.54 -15.41 0.06
C ARG A 8 3.42 -14.79 1.43
N ILE A 9 2.37 -15.13 2.17
CA ILE A 9 2.18 -14.61 3.53
C ILE A 9 3.33 -15.04 4.45
N LEU A 10 3.83 -16.26 4.34
CA LEU A 10 5.00 -16.72 5.09
C LEU A 10 6.23 -15.85 4.81
N SER A 11 6.53 -15.60 3.54
CA SER A 11 7.66 -14.76 3.15
C SER A 11 7.48 -13.30 3.60
N CYS A 12 6.26 -12.77 3.55
CA CYS A 12 5.93 -11.45 4.06
C CYS A 12 6.19 -11.37 5.57
N LEU A 13 5.60 -12.27 6.35
CA LEU A 13 5.76 -12.33 7.81
C LEU A 13 7.23 -12.50 8.20
N TRP A 14 7.96 -13.40 7.53
CA TRP A 14 9.40 -13.55 7.75
C TRP A 14 10.15 -12.23 7.54
N SER A 15 9.89 -11.54 6.44
CA SER A 15 10.55 -10.26 6.13
C SER A 15 10.23 -9.17 7.17
N LEU A 16 9.07 -9.24 7.83
CA LEU A 16 8.71 -8.33 8.92
C LEU A 16 9.41 -8.70 10.22
N CYS A 17 9.56 -9.99 10.52
CA CYS A 17 10.31 -10.48 11.69
C CYS A 17 11.80 -10.13 11.61
N GLU A 18 12.38 -10.12 10.40
CA GLU A 18 13.78 -9.74 10.15
C GLU A 18 14.00 -8.20 10.20
N ASN A 19 12.94 -7.41 10.41
CA ASN A 19 13.09 -5.96 10.47
C ASN A 19 13.86 -5.52 11.71
N GLN A 20 14.86 -4.66 11.49
CA GLN A 20 15.74 -4.13 12.51
C GLN A 20 15.15 -2.85 13.11
N HIS A 21 14.60 -2.92 14.30
CA HIS A 21 14.02 -1.79 15.02
C HIS A 21 14.01 -2.02 16.53
N ASN A 22 13.95 -0.93 17.30
CA ASN A 22 13.85 -0.94 18.76
C ASN A 22 12.44 -0.56 19.26
N TYR A 23 11.42 -0.70 18.40
CA TYR A 23 10.05 -0.36 18.73
C TYR A 23 9.26 -1.63 19.09
N PRO A 24 8.35 -1.58 20.06
CA PRO A 24 7.36 -2.64 20.23
C PRO A 24 6.45 -2.66 18.99
N VAL A 25 6.34 -3.81 18.34
CA VAL A 25 5.55 -4.00 17.11
C VAL A 25 4.54 -5.11 17.36
N GLU A 26 3.30 -4.87 16.98
CA GLU A 26 2.30 -5.92 16.81
C GLU A 26 2.07 -6.16 15.31
N ILE A 27 1.90 -7.42 14.94
CA ILE A 27 1.52 -7.81 13.58
C ILE A 27 0.09 -8.34 13.66
N LEU A 28 -0.82 -7.68 12.94
CA LEU A 28 -2.22 -8.07 12.82
C LEU A 28 -2.48 -8.52 11.38
N VAL A 29 -2.92 -9.74 11.21
CA VAL A 29 -3.30 -10.27 9.90
C VAL A 29 -4.82 -10.21 9.75
N ILE A 30 -5.28 -9.61 8.67
CA ILE A 30 -6.71 -9.60 8.35
C ILE A 30 -6.96 -10.60 7.22
N ASN A 31 -7.62 -11.69 7.57
CA ASN A 31 -8.06 -12.69 6.62
C ASN A 31 -9.36 -12.21 5.94
N ASN A 32 -9.23 -11.64 4.76
CA ASN A 32 -10.36 -11.10 4.02
C ASN A 32 -10.96 -12.15 3.08
N HIS A 33 -11.71 -13.06 3.65
CA HIS A 33 -12.47 -14.09 2.93
C HIS A 33 -11.57 -14.97 2.05
N SER A 34 -10.41 -15.41 2.56
CA SER A 34 -9.56 -16.39 1.87
C SER A 34 -10.29 -17.74 1.74
N THR A 35 -10.13 -18.38 0.60
CA THR A 35 -10.75 -19.68 0.27
C THR A 35 -9.71 -20.80 0.15
N ASP A 36 -8.46 -20.53 0.51
CA ASP A 36 -7.34 -21.45 0.58
C ASP A 36 -6.97 -21.74 2.05
N HIS A 37 -5.90 -22.44 2.31
CA HIS A 37 -5.44 -22.81 3.65
C HIS A 37 -4.80 -21.64 4.44
N THR A 38 -5.03 -20.39 4.05
CA THR A 38 -4.43 -19.21 4.72
C THR A 38 -4.77 -19.19 6.21
N GLU A 39 -6.02 -19.45 6.59
CA GLU A 39 -6.43 -19.41 8.00
C GLU A 39 -5.75 -20.50 8.84
N GLU A 40 -5.61 -21.69 8.29
CA GLU A 40 -4.92 -22.81 8.93
C GLU A 40 -3.45 -22.47 9.18
N VAL A 41 -2.78 -21.92 8.16
CA VAL A 41 -1.37 -21.44 8.27
C VAL A 41 -1.24 -20.37 9.36
N LEU A 42 -2.17 -19.42 9.46
CA LEU A 42 -2.13 -18.38 10.48
C LEU A 42 -2.30 -18.95 11.90
N LYS A 43 -3.16 -19.94 12.07
CA LYS A 43 -3.34 -20.67 13.34
C LYS A 43 -2.07 -21.42 13.74
N GLU A 44 -1.45 -22.14 12.81
CA GLU A 44 -0.20 -22.88 13.05
C GLU A 44 0.96 -21.96 13.44
N LEU A 45 1.03 -20.78 12.83
CA LEU A 45 2.06 -19.76 13.13
C LEU A 45 1.82 -19.03 14.45
N GLY A 46 0.64 -19.15 15.06
CA GLY A 46 0.28 -18.43 16.28
C GLY A 46 0.24 -16.90 16.11
N VAL A 47 0.09 -16.39 14.88
CA VAL A 47 -0.03 -14.95 14.61
C VAL A 47 -1.42 -14.45 14.96
N THR A 48 -1.51 -13.24 15.49
CA THR A 48 -2.81 -12.59 15.74
C THR A 48 -3.49 -12.28 14.41
N TYR A 49 -4.68 -12.83 14.20
CA TYR A 49 -5.46 -12.56 12.99
C TYR A 49 -6.95 -12.33 13.31
N PHE A 50 -7.63 -11.66 12.37
CA PHE A 50 -9.07 -11.40 12.40
C PHE A 50 -9.68 -11.76 11.06
N ASN A 51 -10.86 -12.36 11.06
CA ASN A 51 -11.63 -12.65 9.86
C ASN A 51 -12.52 -11.45 9.50
N GLU A 52 -12.35 -10.91 8.30
CA GLU A 52 -13.26 -9.93 7.72
C GLU A 52 -14.03 -10.59 6.56
N TYR A 53 -15.31 -10.78 6.73
CA TYR A 53 -16.15 -11.52 5.80
C TYR A 53 -16.65 -10.67 4.62
N ARG A 54 -16.64 -9.36 4.73
CA ARG A 54 -16.99 -8.44 3.64
C ARG A 54 -15.80 -8.33 2.70
N LYS A 55 -16.03 -8.67 1.42
CA LYS A 55 -14.97 -8.66 0.40
C LYS A 55 -14.57 -7.25 0.04
N GLY A 56 -13.27 -7.00 0.01
CA GLY A 56 -12.68 -5.78 -0.49
C GLY A 56 -11.54 -5.27 0.38
N PRO A 57 -10.54 -4.62 -0.23
CA PRO A 57 -9.37 -4.14 0.49
C PRO A 57 -9.71 -3.06 1.52
N GLY A 58 -10.70 -2.21 1.25
CA GLY A 58 -11.19 -1.21 2.19
C GLY A 58 -11.71 -1.82 3.49
N PHE A 59 -12.48 -2.91 3.41
CA PHE A 59 -12.98 -3.62 4.59
C PHE A 59 -11.84 -4.24 5.39
N ALA A 60 -10.89 -4.91 4.71
CA ALA A 60 -9.75 -5.52 5.38
C ALA A 60 -8.89 -4.46 6.09
N ARG A 61 -8.58 -3.34 5.43
CA ARG A 61 -7.79 -2.26 6.02
C ARG A 61 -8.53 -1.58 7.18
N GLN A 62 -9.84 -1.36 7.05
CA GLN A 62 -10.66 -0.80 8.13
C GLN A 62 -10.71 -1.74 9.34
N CYS A 63 -10.86 -3.05 9.10
CA CYS A 63 -10.79 -4.05 10.17
C CYS A 63 -9.45 -3.99 10.89
N GLY A 64 -8.33 -3.96 10.16
CA GLY A 64 -6.99 -3.81 10.75
C GLY A 64 -6.82 -2.52 11.54
N LEU A 65 -7.31 -1.40 11.02
CA LEU A 65 -7.26 -0.11 11.70
C LEU A 65 -8.05 -0.11 13.02
N ASN A 66 -9.21 -0.76 13.05
CA ASN A 66 -10.04 -0.86 14.24
C ASN A 66 -9.38 -1.66 15.37
N HIS A 67 -8.62 -2.72 15.02
CA HIS A 67 -7.96 -3.61 15.99
C HIS A 67 -6.53 -3.16 16.35
N ALA A 68 -5.92 -2.27 15.60
CA ALA A 68 -4.56 -1.80 15.86
C ALA A 68 -4.47 -1.04 17.19
N ARG A 69 -3.44 -1.33 18.00
CA ARG A 69 -3.19 -0.67 19.29
C ARG A 69 -1.99 0.26 19.25
N GLY A 70 -1.14 0.09 18.23
CA GLY A 70 0.07 0.89 18.05
C GLY A 70 -0.23 2.35 17.72
N LYS A 71 0.64 3.26 18.17
CA LYS A 71 0.59 4.69 17.84
C LYS A 71 0.67 4.96 16.34
N TYR A 72 1.47 4.17 15.64
CA TYR A 72 1.66 4.24 14.19
C TYR A 72 1.11 2.98 13.54
N HIS A 73 0.42 3.13 12.44
CA HIS A 73 -0.10 2.04 11.64
C HIS A 73 0.66 1.96 10.32
N LEU A 74 1.19 0.79 10.02
CA LEU A 74 1.83 0.48 8.73
C LEU A 74 0.94 -0.52 8.00
N CYS A 75 0.43 -0.12 6.85
CA CYS A 75 -0.31 -1.03 5.97
C CYS A 75 0.68 -1.95 5.24
N ILE A 76 0.37 -3.23 5.25
CA ILE A 76 1.20 -4.32 4.73
C ILE A 76 0.34 -5.17 3.80
N ASP A 77 0.88 -5.51 2.61
CA ASP A 77 0.24 -6.48 1.73
C ASP A 77 0.96 -7.83 1.86
N ALA A 78 0.20 -8.91 1.98
CA ALA A 78 0.70 -10.25 2.26
C ALA A 78 1.59 -10.85 1.15
N ASP A 79 1.65 -10.23 -0.02
CA ASP A 79 2.47 -10.64 -1.16
C ASP A 79 3.70 -9.74 -1.39
N THR A 80 4.04 -8.92 -0.40
CA THR A 80 5.11 -7.93 -0.45
C THR A 80 6.21 -8.29 0.57
N LEU A 81 7.47 -8.07 0.19
CA LEU A 81 8.64 -8.23 1.06
C LEU A 81 9.12 -6.86 1.54
N TYR A 82 9.46 -6.79 2.81
CA TYR A 82 9.85 -5.55 3.48
C TYR A 82 11.35 -5.58 3.81
N PRO A 83 12.13 -4.56 3.38
CA PRO A 83 13.55 -4.53 3.69
C PRO A 83 13.78 -4.38 5.21
N PRO A 84 14.94 -4.83 5.73
CA PRO A 84 15.20 -4.90 7.17
C PRO A 84 15.04 -3.57 7.93
N GLN A 85 15.13 -2.44 7.26
CA GLN A 85 15.00 -1.11 7.88
C GLN A 85 13.70 -0.40 7.52
N TYR A 86 12.70 -1.12 6.97
CA TYR A 86 11.44 -0.53 6.55
C TYR A 86 10.70 0.11 7.72
N ILE A 87 10.41 -0.66 8.77
CA ILE A 87 9.64 -0.21 9.93
C ILE A 87 10.31 1.02 10.58
N SER A 88 11.61 0.90 10.89
CA SER A 88 12.36 1.99 11.54
C SER A 88 12.40 3.26 10.69
N THR A 89 12.53 3.12 9.36
CA THR A 89 12.54 4.27 8.44
C THR A 89 11.18 4.96 8.38
N MET A 90 10.08 4.20 8.27
CA MET A 90 8.74 4.77 8.21
C MET A 90 8.34 5.45 9.52
N ILE A 91 8.63 4.82 10.67
CA ILE A 91 8.35 5.41 11.98
C ILE A 91 9.15 6.69 12.20
N LYS A 92 10.45 6.71 11.83
CA LYS A 92 11.28 7.92 11.95
C LYS A 92 10.69 9.11 11.20
N VAL A 93 10.10 8.88 10.03
CA VAL A 93 9.44 9.93 9.25
C VAL A 93 8.16 10.42 9.94
N LEU A 94 7.39 9.51 10.54
CA LEU A 94 6.15 9.85 11.26
C LEU A 94 6.37 10.51 12.64
N GLN A 95 7.59 10.50 13.16
CA GLN A 95 7.96 11.23 14.38
C GLN A 95 8.00 12.75 14.17
N ASP A 96 8.13 13.19 12.92
CA ASP A 96 7.97 14.61 12.56
C ASP A 96 6.48 15.00 12.73
N LYS A 97 6.21 15.97 13.59
CA LYS A 97 4.85 16.43 13.94
C LYS A 97 4.08 17.05 12.77
N GLU A 98 4.80 17.49 11.73
CA GLU A 98 4.15 18.02 10.52
C GLU A 98 3.71 16.91 9.54
N VAL A 99 4.08 15.65 9.79
CA VAL A 99 3.78 14.53 8.91
C VAL A 99 2.58 13.75 9.40
N ALA A 100 1.49 13.78 8.62
CA ALA A 100 0.29 13.00 8.89
C ALA A 100 0.35 11.58 8.35
N GLY A 101 1.12 11.36 7.26
CA GLY A 101 1.32 10.06 6.66
C GLY A 101 2.61 9.99 5.86
N ALA A 102 3.17 8.79 5.76
CA ALA A 102 4.36 8.47 5.00
C ALA A 102 4.10 7.32 4.04
N TYR A 103 4.64 7.37 2.83
CA TYR A 103 4.54 6.29 1.87
C TYR A 103 5.85 6.12 1.11
N ALA A 104 6.15 4.86 0.74
CA ALA A 104 7.44 4.52 0.16
C ALA A 104 7.31 4.05 -1.28
N LEU A 105 8.46 4.05 -1.98
CA LEU A 105 8.61 3.42 -3.29
C LEU A 105 8.54 1.90 -3.18
N TRP A 106 8.22 1.27 -4.29
CA TRP A 106 8.28 -0.19 -4.42
C TRP A 106 9.09 -0.58 -5.67
N SER A 107 9.54 -1.83 -5.69
CA SER A 107 10.16 -2.49 -6.85
C SER A 107 9.57 -3.87 -7.02
N PHE A 108 9.83 -4.49 -8.17
CA PHE A 108 9.49 -5.88 -8.39
C PHE A 108 10.52 -6.81 -7.76
N LEU A 109 10.11 -8.04 -7.50
CA LEU A 109 11.00 -9.06 -6.95
C LEU A 109 12.20 -9.30 -7.89
N PRO A 110 13.41 -9.52 -7.36
CA PRO A 110 14.63 -9.65 -8.18
C PRO A 110 14.57 -10.75 -9.23
N ASN A 111 13.89 -11.86 -8.94
CA ASN A 111 13.70 -12.98 -9.87
C ASN A 111 12.75 -12.67 -11.05
N GLU A 112 12.02 -11.58 -10.99
CA GLU A 112 11.12 -11.11 -12.04
C GLU A 112 11.75 -9.97 -12.86
N HIS A 113 12.93 -9.48 -12.45
CA HIS A 113 13.62 -8.36 -13.10
C HIS A 113 14.18 -8.74 -14.48
N HIS A 114 13.83 -7.90 -15.45
CA HIS A 114 14.44 -7.86 -16.76
C HIS A 114 14.61 -6.41 -17.22
N LEU A 115 15.35 -6.17 -18.28
CA LEU A 115 15.72 -4.83 -18.73
C LEU A 115 14.50 -3.89 -18.92
N GLY A 116 13.41 -4.42 -19.48
CA GLY A 116 12.16 -3.65 -19.65
C GLY A 116 11.54 -3.21 -18.33
N LEU A 117 11.58 -4.05 -17.28
CA LEU A 117 11.11 -3.67 -15.94
C LEU A 117 11.99 -2.60 -15.29
N PHE A 118 13.29 -2.67 -15.50
CA PHE A 118 14.22 -1.64 -15.01
C PHE A 118 13.89 -0.26 -15.59
N PHE A 119 13.70 -0.17 -16.90
CA PHE A 119 13.29 1.08 -17.54
C PHE A 119 11.92 1.55 -17.06
N TYR A 120 10.95 0.62 -16.95
CA TYR A 120 9.63 0.93 -16.42
C TYR A 120 9.70 1.52 -15.01
N GLU A 121 10.45 0.90 -14.10
CA GLU A 121 10.62 1.38 -12.71
C GLU A 121 11.27 2.75 -12.68
N THR A 122 12.28 2.98 -13.50
CA THR A 122 12.98 4.27 -13.55
C THR A 122 12.04 5.39 -13.99
N LEU A 123 11.27 5.18 -15.06
CA LEU A 123 10.30 6.16 -15.56
C LEU A 123 9.16 6.36 -14.57
N ARG A 124 8.67 5.29 -13.96
CA ARG A 124 7.64 5.34 -12.92
C ARG A 124 8.13 6.16 -11.72
N ASP A 125 9.32 5.91 -11.24
CA ASP A 125 9.87 6.60 -10.06
C ASP A 125 10.05 8.10 -10.33
N LEU A 126 10.48 8.46 -11.54
CA LEU A 126 10.54 9.85 -11.96
C LEU A 126 9.15 10.49 -12.00
N TYR A 127 8.17 9.80 -12.61
CA TYR A 127 6.79 10.25 -12.65
C TYR A 127 6.21 10.45 -11.24
N LEU A 128 6.41 9.49 -10.33
CA LEU A 128 5.93 9.60 -8.96
C LEU A 128 6.56 10.78 -8.19
N LYS A 129 7.83 11.08 -8.44
CA LYS A 129 8.50 12.25 -7.86
C LYS A 129 7.88 13.57 -8.34
N ILE A 130 7.57 13.67 -9.64
CA ILE A 130 6.90 14.84 -10.20
C ILE A 130 5.47 14.96 -9.66
N GLN A 131 4.71 13.87 -9.65
CA GLN A 131 3.33 13.85 -9.15
C GLN A 131 3.26 14.20 -7.65
N ASN A 132 4.28 13.82 -6.88
CA ASN A 132 4.36 14.14 -5.46
C ASN A 132 4.35 15.65 -5.16
N LEU A 133 4.78 16.49 -6.09
CA LEU A 133 4.82 17.94 -5.87
C LEU A 133 3.41 18.53 -5.73
N ASN A 134 2.43 17.99 -6.42
CA ASN A 134 1.08 18.55 -6.46
C ASN A 134 0.02 17.62 -5.81
N ARG A 135 0.10 16.31 -6.09
CA ARG A 135 -0.92 15.34 -5.67
C ARG A 135 -0.30 14.08 -5.04
N PRO A 136 0.35 14.22 -3.88
CA PRO A 136 1.02 13.12 -3.20
C PRO A 136 0.09 11.95 -2.87
N GLU A 137 -1.19 12.20 -2.60
CA GLU A 137 -2.20 11.19 -2.27
C GLU A 137 -2.40 10.16 -3.41
N LEU A 138 -2.19 10.55 -4.66
CA LEU A 138 -2.32 9.64 -5.81
C LEU A 138 -1.17 8.62 -5.91
N ASN A 139 -0.06 8.88 -5.23
CA ASN A 139 1.10 7.99 -5.19
C ASN A 139 0.99 6.92 -4.11
N VAL A 140 0.09 7.10 -3.15
CA VAL A 140 -0.05 6.18 -2.02
C VAL A 140 -0.50 4.81 -2.49
N ARG A 141 0.17 3.78 -1.95
CA ARG A 141 -0.17 2.38 -2.14
C ARG A 141 -0.17 1.70 -0.78
N GLY A 142 -1.22 0.95 -0.50
CA GLY A 142 -1.42 0.34 0.80
C GLY A 142 -0.28 -0.57 1.26
N MET A 143 0.41 -1.24 0.34
CA MET A 143 1.57 -2.05 0.69
C MET A 143 2.75 -1.26 1.27
N ALA A 144 2.75 0.07 1.18
CA ALA A 144 3.86 0.91 1.62
C ALA A 144 3.37 2.24 2.21
N PHE A 145 2.28 2.22 2.94
CA PHE A 145 1.66 3.40 3.56
C PHE A 145 1.67 3.29 5.09
N ALA A 146 2.04 4.36 5.76
CA ALA A 146 2.10 4.46 7.20
C ALA A 146 1.53 5.81 7.69
N PHE A 147 0.89 5.82 8.86
CA PHE A 147 0.23 7.00 9.41
C PHE A 147 0.02 6.87 10.94
N HIS A 148 -0.48 7.94 11.56
CA HIS A 148 -0.89 7.93 12.96
C HIS A 148 -2.25 7.22 13.10
N THR A 149 -2.31 6.18 13.92
CA THR A 149 -3.49 5.32 14.09
C THR A 149 -4.73 6.11 14.48
N GLU A 150 -4.64 6.94 15.51
CA GLU A 150 -5.77 7.71 16.03
C GLU A 150 -6.29 8.76 15.02
N THR A 151 -5.40 9.35 14.23
CA THR A 151 -5.80 10.30 13.19
C THR A 151 -6.54 9.59 12.07
N ALA A 152 -6.03 8.42 11.66
CA ALA A 152 -6.67 7.62 10.63
C ALA A 152 -8.04 7.04 11.07
N ARG A 153 -8.21 6.71 12.36
CA ARG A 153 -9.51 6.28 12.90
C ARG A 153 -10.61 7.31 12.76
N LYS A 154 -10.26 8.61 12.85
CA LYS A 154 -11.25 9.69 12.67
C LYS A 154 -11.77 9.77 11.24
N GLU A 155 -10.97 9.35 10.25
CA GLU A 155 -11.32 9.40 8.83
C GLU A 155 -11.90 8.08 8.32
N GLY A 156 -11.28 6.96 8.71
CA GLY A 156 -11.58 5.62 8.22
C GLY A 156 -11.15 5.37 6.78
N PHE A 157 -11.04 4.09 6.44
CA PHE A 157 -10.90 3.68 5.06
C PHE A 157 -12.27 3.65 4.38
N ARG A 158 -12.34 4.09 3.15
CA ARG A 158 -13.54 3.92 2.32
C ARG A 158 -13.77 2.44 2.03
N THR A 159 -14.96 1.97 2.35
CA THR A 159 -15.38 0.57 2.15
C THR A 159 -16.36 0.41 0.99
N ASP A 160 -16.78 1.51 0.39
CA ASP A 160 -17.74 1.60 -0.71
C ASP A 160 -17.06 1.60 -2.09
N ILE A 161 -15.73 1.57 -2.14
CA ILE A 161 -14.95 1.57 -3.37
C ILE A 161 -14.09 0.30 -3.50
N LEU A 162 -13.90 -0.16 -4.74
CA LEU A 162 -13.10 -1.35 -5.05
C LEU A 162 -11.59 -1.08 -5.05
N ARG A 163 -11.18 0.16 -5.34
CA ARG A 163 -9.78 0.56 -5.46
C ARG A 163 -9.61 2.02 -5.09
N GLY A 164 -8.47 2.35 -4.49
CA GLY A 164 -8.11 3.73 -4.16
C GLY A 164 -8.44 4.12 -2.73
N GLU A 165 -8.81 3.17 -1.89
CA GLU A 165 -9.06 3.35 -0.46
C GLU A 165 -7.85 3.97 0.26
N ASP A 166 -6.64 3.59 -0.12
CA ASP A 166 -5.39 4.13 0.42
C ASP A 166 -5.20 5.61 0.08
N GLY A 167 -5.40 5.95 -1.20
CA GLY A 167 -5.32 7.33 -1.68
C GLY A 167 -6.40 8.22 -1.09
N SER A 168 -7.60 7.68 -0.90
CA SER A 168 -8.72 8.38 -0.25
C SER A 168 -8.40 8.70 1.21
N LEU A 169 -7.89 7.73 1.98
CA LEU A 169 -7.45 7.99 3.35
C LEU A 169 -6.28 8.99 3.36
N ALA A 170 -5.30 8.82 2.48
CA ALA A 170 -4.18 9.75 2.39
C ALA A 170 -4.63 11.19 2.11
N LEU A 171 -5.62 11.38 1.22
CA LEU A 171 -6.21 12.70 0.95
C LEU A 171 -6.87 13.28 2.22
N ALA A 172 -7.64 12.47 2.93
CA ALA A 172 -8.29 12.88 4.18
C ALA A 172 -7.26 13.26 5.27
N LEU A 173 -6.13 12.56 5.34
CA LEU A 173 -5.07 12.84 6.31
C LEU A 173 -4.32 14.16 6.05
N LYS A 174 -4.37 14.74 4.83
CA LYS A 174 -3.69 16.01 4.50
C LYS A 174 -4.15 17.19 5.38
N LYS A 175 -5.34 17.14 5.93
CA LYS A 175 -5.82 18.19 6.86
C LYS A 175 -5.12 18.17 8.22
N TYR A 176 -4.43 17.07 8.55
CA TYR A 176 -3.68 16.93 9.80
C TYR A 176 -2.17 17.12 9.63
N GLY A 177 -1.68 17.24 8.42
CA GLY A 177 -0.26 17.44 8.12
C GLY A 177 0.14 17.00 6.72
N LYS A 178 1.43 16.99 6.47
CA LYS A 178 2.01 16.67 5.18
C LYS A 178 2.03 15.14 4.94
N LEU A 179 1.89 14.74 3.68
CA LEU A 179 2.21 13.40 3.24
C LEU A 179 3.69 13.36 2.80
N ARG A 180 4.49 12.51 3.41
CA ARG A 180 5.92 12.40 3.13
C ARG A 180 6.21 11.22 2.22
N PHE A 181 6.78 11.51 1.06
CA PHE A 181 7.27 10.49 0.13
C PHE A 181 8.67 10.02 0.52
N VAL A 182 8.80 8.74 0.88
CA VAL A 182 10.06 8.11 1.30
C VAL A 182 10.68 7.41 0.10
N THR A 183 11.73 8.01 -0.45
CA THR A 183 12.46 7.46 -1.62
C THR A 183 13.71 6.66 -1.24
N ALA A 184 14.02 6.60 0.05
CA ALA A 184 15.18 5.89 0.56
C ALA A 184 15.12 4.40 0.21
N ARG A 185 16.22 3.83 -0.33
CA ARG A 185 16.32 2.43 -0.74
C ARG A 185 15.96 1.45 0.38
N LYS A 186 16.30 1.78 1.62
CA LYS A 186 16.01 1.00 2.82
C LYS A 186 14.52 0.93 3.22
N ALA A 187 13.66 1.73 2.59
CA ALA A 187 12.20 1.65 2.75
C ALA A 187 11.50 1.18 1.47
N ARG A 188 12.22 0.86 0.41
CA ARG A 188 11.65 0.41 -0.87
C ARG A 188 11.21 -1.04 -0.74
N VAL A 189 9.91 -1.26 -0.75
CA VAL A 189 9.32 -2.61 -0.64
C VAL A 189 9.40 -3.37 -1.96
N LEU A 190 9.36 -4.71 -1.91
CA LEU A 190 9.43 -5.58 -3.08
C LEU A 190 8.12 -6.34 -3.24
N THR A 191 7.49 -6.24 -4.40
CA THR A 191 6.21 -6.90 -4.70
C THR A 191 6.26 -7.70 -5.98
N GLY A 192 5.36 -8.66 -6.13
CA GLY A 192 5.29 -9.50 -7.32
C GLY A 192 4.68 -8.77 -8.53
N TYR A 193 5.06 -9.25 -9.71
CA TYR A 193 4.62 -8.76 -11.01
C TYR A 193 3.14 -9.06 -11.34
N GLY A 194 2.44 -9.83 -10.49
CA GLY A 194 1.11 -10.38 -10.76
C GLY A 194 0.05 -9.38 -11.22
N THR A 195 0.07 -8.14 -10.74
CA THR A 195 -0.89 -7.11 -11.12
C THR A 195 -0.67 -6.59 -12.56
N ILE A 196 0.57 -6.62 -13.04
CA ILE A 196 0.90 -6.20 -14.42
C ILE A 196 0.60 -7.32 -15.41
N SER A 197 0.87 -8.58 -15.03
CA SER A 197 0.56 -9.74 -15.87
C SER A 197 -0.96 -9.89 -16.11
N ALA A 198 -1.79 -9.47 -15.18
CA ALA A 198 -3.24 -9.45 -15.34
C ALA A 198 -3.73 -8.44 -16.41
N ASP A 199 -2.94 -7.42 -16.73
CA ASP A 199 -3.23 -6.45 -17.81
C ASP A 199 -2.87 -6.98 -19.22
N GLY A 200 -2.34 -8.20 -19.34
CA GLY A 200 -2.02 -8.91 -20.58
C GLY A 200 -0.58 -8.75 -21.03
N SER A 201 -0.04 -7.55 -21.16
CA SER A 201 1.38 -7.32 -21.52
C SER A 201 1.93 -6.08 -20.82
N LEU A 202 3.28 -6.01 -20.70
CA LEU A 202 3.96 -4.81 -20.20
C LEU A 202 3.56 -3.55 -20.97
N PHE A 203 3.44 -3.65 -22.27
CA PHE A 203 3.10 -2.52 -23.13
C PHE A 203 1.65 -2.08 -22.93
N SER A 204 0.69 -3.00 -22.81
CA SER A 204 -0.71 -2.66 -22.55
C SER A 204 -0.90 -2.07 -21.16
N SER A 205 -0.22 -2.61 -20.15
CA SER A 205 -0.21 -2.07 -18.79
C SER A 205 0.43 -0.68 -18.73
N PHE A 206 1.54 -0.49 -19.44
CA PHE A 206 2.19 0.82 -19.55
C PHE A 206 1.28 1.83 -20.26
N LYS A 207 0.68 1.46 -21.39
CA LYS A 207 -0.24 2.33 -22.16
C LYS A 207 -1.44 2.78 -21.31
N LYS A 208 -2.10 1.84 -20.60
CA LYS A 208 -3.22 2.17 -19.70
C LYS A 208 -2.80 3.14 -18.60
N ARG A 209 -1.63 2.93 -17.99
CA ARG A 209 -1.11 3.77 -16.90
C ARG A 209 -0.58 5.11 -17.41
N ALA A 210 0.06 5.15 -18.58
CA ALA A 210 0.49 6.37 -19.23
C ALA A 210 -0.70 7.26 -19.64
N ILE A 211 -1.77 6.68 -20.18
CA ILE A 211 -3.01 7.41 -20.50
C ILE A 211 -3.66 7.94 -19.22
N LYS A 212 -3.73 7.13 -18.16
CA LYS A 212 -4.21 7.56 -16.85
C LYS A 212 -3.32 8.66 -16.26
N GLY A 213 -2.01 8.54 -16.42
CA GLY A 213 -1.03 9.55 -16.03
C GLY A 213 -1.16 10.85 -16.80
N LEU A 214 -1.35 10.79 -18.12
CA LEU A 214 -1.60 11.97 -18.97
C LEU A 214 -2.91 12.67 -18.59
N ARG A 215 -3.98 11.91 -18.34
CA ARG A 215 -5.24 12.48 -17.81
C ARG A 215 -5.05 13.12 -16.43
N SER A 216 -4.22 12.53 -15.57
CA SER A 216 -3.86 13.15 -14.28
C SER A 216 -2.97 14.37 -14.48
N PHE A 217 -2.13 14.41 -15.51
CA PHE A 217 -1.28 15.55 -15.83
C PHE A 217 -2.08 16.73 -16.35
N THR A 218 -3.08 16.49 -17.19
CA THR A 218 -4.03 17.54 -17.60
C THR A 218 -4.87 18.02 -16.43
N ALA A 219 -5.22 17.16 -15.47
CA ALA A 219 -5.89 17.51 -14.22
C ALA A 219 -5.00 18.35 -13.26
N LEU A 220 -3.67 18.39 -13.46
CA LEU A 220 -2.77 19.30 -12.72
C LEU A 220 -3.05 20.78 -13.05
N PHE A 221 -3.56 21.05 -14.23
CA PHE A 221 -3.89 22.41 -14.68
C PHE A 221 -5.36 22.78 -14.47
N TYR A 222 -6.22 21.80 -14.20
CA TYR A 222 -7.62 22.00 -13.84
C TYR A 222 -7.84 21.56 -12.40
N SER A 223 -7.97 22.52 -11.52
CA SER A 223 -8.23 22.33 -10.08
C SER A 223 -9.62 21.71 -9.88
N LYS A 224 -9.73 20.38 -9.94
CA LYS A 224 -10.83 19.65 -9.33
C LYS A 224 -10.33 18.93 -8.09
N ASN A 225 -10.75 19.44 -6.94
CA ASN A 225 -10.41 18.90 -5.61
C ASN A 225 -11.15 17.59 -5.26
N ASN A 226 -11.87 16.99 -6.20
CA ASN A 226 -12.64 15.79 -5.93
C ASN A 226 -11.90 14.56 -6.44
N TYR A 227 -11.73 13.60 -5.55
CA TYR A 227 -11.50 12.21 -5.88
C TYR A 227 -12.82 11.72 -6.49
N GLU A 228 -13.03 11.97 -7.79
CA GLU A 228 -14.22 11.49 -8.50
C GLU A 228 -14.13 9.98 -8.59
N ASP A 229 -15.02 9.32 -7.86
CA ASP A 229 -15.23 7.88 -8.01
C ASP A 229 -15.93 7.67 -9.36
N GLU A 230 -15.28 6.94 -10.25
CA GLU A 230 -15.96 6.40 -11.42
C GLU A 230 -17.00 5.38 -10.89
N ASP A 231 -18.23 5.41 -11.42
CA ASP A 231 -19.32 4.47 -11.03
C ASP A 231 -18.87 2.99 -11.08
N SER A 232 -17.91 2.67 -11.96
CA SER A 232 -17.29 1.35 -12.07
C SER A 232 -16.41 0.97 -10.88
N ASN A 233 -16.08 1.92 -9.99
CA ASN A 233 -15.23 1.69 -8.81
C ASN A 233 -16.04 1.52 -7.52
N LEU A 234 -17.34 1.78 -7.54
CA LEU A 234 -18.22 1.58 -6.39
C LEU A 234 -18.57 0.10 -6.21
N ILE A 235 -18.63 -0.35 -4.98
CA ILE A 235 -19.14 -1.68 -4.62
C ILE A 235 -20.68 -1.62 -4.68
N LYS A 236 -21.25 -2.41 -5.58
CA LYS A 236 -22.72 -2.56 -5.72
C LYS A 236 -23.22 -3.63 -4.77
#